data_87ec448312eb3a9481c20e1f7c80eded
#
_entry.id   87ec448312eb3a9481c20e1f7c80eded
#
_cell.length_a   1.000
_cell.length_b   1.000
_cell.length_c   1.000
_cell.angle_alpha   90.00
_cell.angle_beta   90.00
_cell.angle_gamma   90.00
#
_symmetry.space_group_name_H-M   'P 1'
#
loop_
_entity.id
_entity.type
_entity.pdbx_description
1 polymer ?
#
loop_
_entity_poly.entity_id
_entity_poly.type
_entity_poly.pdbx_seq_one_letter_code
_entity_poly.pdbx_strand_id
1 'polypeptide(L)'
;GLIEEKQLLSSSYINEATSKLTETCITAPLPSEASGYGYQIWQNEKGGFVCYGMGGQLVIVLPDYDMICVTTADTQGIGGGNQQIYDAVYEEILPYIQEEALPVTSQTMYDYEDYIRSLCMMPLNPQSAAPAHGKNTFTLKQISAVNDVFFETAKNAPASSLPFPQPNPWGYDGFSVRFISPTEETNAFSEGILTFSIEERPYHIHFGLGSLKTGKFPIYNMNYAASGIWLTDNTLYIKVHIIDSSIGSVHFQLSFGEDDLTVFMRKQEETMFNEFSGHLYCKKRV
;
A
#
# COMPACT_ATOMS: atom_id res chain seq x y z
N GLY A 1 31.08 14.24 12.80
CA GLY A 1 31.09 12.83 12.77
C GLY A 1 32.47 12.21 12.84
N LEU A 2 32.58 11.25 13.72
CA LEU A 2 33.78 10.45 13.97
C LEU A 2 33.48 9.01 13.53
N ILE A 3 34.39 8.40 12.77
CA ILE A 3 34.35 6.99 12.41
C ILE A 3 35.74 6.42 12.66
N GLU A 4 35.87 5.37 13.49
CA GLU A 4 37.12 4.69 13.81
C GLU A 4 38.25 5.69 14.14
N GLU A 5 38.01 6.59 15.07
CA GLU A 5 38.93 7.67 15.49
C GLU A 5 39.27 8.74 14.42
N LYS A 6 38.72 8.59 13.19
CA LYS A 6 38.91 9.59 12.13
C LYS A 6 37.76 10.57 12.10
N GLN A 7 38.07 11.85 12.30
CA GLN A 7 37.11 12.95 12.17
C GLN A 7 36.78 13.18 10.71
N LEU A 8 35.56 12.86 10.25
CA LEU A 8 35.09 13.08 8.87
C LEU A 8 34.38 14.44 8.75
N LEU A 9 33.54 14.78 9.71
CA LEU A 9 32.81 16.04 9.77
C LEU A 9 33.03 16.69 11.12
N SER A 10 33.15 18.01 11.17
CA SER A 10 33.33 18.73 12.44
C SER A 10 32.18 18.46 13.42
N SER A 11 32.50 18.36 14.68
CA SER A 11 31.48 18.17 15.73
C SER A 11 30.50 19.34 15.77
N SER A 12 30.97 20.57 15.51
CA SER A 12 30.12 21.76 15.45
C SER A 12 29.07 21.65 14.34
N TYR A 13 29.47 21.18 13.14
CA TYR A 13 28.54 20.99 12.03
C TYR A 13 27.47 19.92 12.37
N ILE A 14 27.89 18.77 12.91
CA ILE A 14 26.95 17.70 13.28
C ILE A 14 25.97 18.21 14.34
N ASN A 15 26.45 18.85 15.39
CA ASN A 15 25.61 19.39 16.45
C ASN A 15 24.62 20.43 15.92
N GLU A 16 25.04 21.30 15.01
CA GLU A 16 24.14 22.27 14.39
C GLU A 16 23.13 21.59 13.45
N ALA A 17 23.58 20.70 12.59
CA ALA A 17 22.72 19.99 11.61
C ALA A 17 21.63 19.15 12.28
N THR A 18 21.93 18.54 13.42
CA THR A 18 21.00 17.71 14.19
C THR A 18 20.33 18.46 15.34
N SER A 19 20.45 19.79 15.40
CA SER A 19 19.78 20.61 16.38
C SER A 19 18.46 21.19 15.85
N LYS A 20 17.67 21.72 16.77
CA LYS A 20 16.43 22.43 16.42
C LYS A 20 16.76 23.85 15.96
N LEU A 21 16.75 24.06 14.65
CA LEU A 21 16.93 25.37 14.01
C LEU A 21 15.61 26.05 13.66
N THR A 22 14.55 25.26 13.44
CA THR A 22 13.22 25.74 13.08
C THR A 22 12.15 25.03 13.89
N GLU A 23 11.13 25.79 14.29
CA GLU A 23 9.94 25.25 14.97
C GLU A 23 9.04 24.52 13.97
N THR A 24 8.54 23.35 14.37
CA THR A 24 7.64 22.53 13.56
C THR A 24 6.31 22.21 14.24
N CYS A 25 6.06 22.73 15.43
CA CYS A 25 4.85 22.43 16.20
C CYS A 25 3.51 22.74 15.49
N ILE A 26 3.53 23.63 14.49
CA ILE A 26 2.34 23.98 13.70
C ILE A 26 2.38 23.33 12.31
N THR A 27 3.57 23.10 11.76
CA THR A 27 3.77 22.66 10.38
C THR A 27 4.00 21.16 10.24
N ALA A 28 4.38 20.48 11.32
CA ALA A 28 4.58 19.05 11.31
C ALA A 28 3.23 18.31 11.19
N PRO A 29 3.15 17.32 10.30
CA PRO A 29 1.93 16.53 10.12
C PRO A 29 1.66 15.56 11.27
N LEU A 30 2.68 15.20 12.07
CA LEU A 30 2.63 14.18 13.10
C LEU A 30 3.22 14.68 14.43
N PRO A 31 2.74 14.18 15.58
CA PRO A 31 3.27 14.54 16.90
C PRO A 31 4.78 14.35 17.02
N SER A 32 5.31 13.21 16.58
CA SER A 32 6.75 12.93 16.68
C SER A 32 7.63 13.78 15.75
N GLU A 33 7.04 14.53 14.84
CA GLU A 33 7.72 15.46 13.92
C GLU A 33 7.57 16.93 14.38
N ALA A 34 6.81 17.17 15.44
CA ALA A 34 6.55 18.51 15.97
C ALA A 34 7.67 19.07 16.85
N SER A 35 8.76 18.33 17.04
CA SER A 35 9.83 18.70 17.96
C SER A 35 10.86 19.69 17.40
N GLY A 36 10.89 19.90 16.08
CA GLY A 36 11.76 20.84 15.39
C GLY A 36 12.45 20.26 14.16
N TYR A 37 13.18 21.12 13.45
CA TYR A 37 13.87 20.76 12.20
C TYR A 37 15.24 21.42 12.11
N GLY A 38 16.25 20.65 11.75
CA GLY A 38 17.62 21.08 11.52
C GLY A 38 17.96 21.16 10.01
N TYR A 39 19.13 20.68 9.60
CA TYR A 39 19.54 20.63 8.20
C TYR A 39 18.96 19.41 7.50
N GLN A 40 17.71 19.48 7.06
CA GLN A 40 16.90 18.38 6.50
C GLN A 40 16.75 17.17 7.43
N ILE A 41 16.83 17.42 8.72
CA ILE A 41 16.77 16.43 9.81
C ILE A 41 15.70 16.86 10.79
N TRP A 42 14.71 16.01 11.01
CA TRP A 42 13.66 16.24 12.00
C TRP A 42 14.16 15.94 13.41
N GLN A 43 13.72 16.73 14.37
CA GLN A 43 13.90 16.37 15.78
C GLN A 43 12.79 15.46 16.22
N ASN A 44 13.10 14.45 17.01
CA ASN A 44 12.09 13.59 17.62
C ASN A 44 11.84 13.93 19.09
N GLU A 45 10.69 13.54 19.60
CA GLU A 45 10.26 13.83 20.97
C GLU A 45 11.03 13.07 22.06
N LYS A 46 11.88 12.12 21.70
CA LYS A 46 12.73 11.33 22.63
C LYS A 46 14.18 11.84 22.67
N GLY A 47 14.42 13.09 22.25
CA GLY A 47 15.74 13.72 22.34
C GLY A 47 16.71 13.35 21.25
N GLY A 48 16.26 12.65 20.21
CA GLY A 48 17.06 12.28 19.03
C GLY A 48 16.63 13.03 17.77
N PHE A 49 17.01 12.46 16.62
CA PHE A 49 16.69 13.04 15.33
C PHE A 49 16.35 11.95 14.29
N VAL A 50 15.75 12.36 13.17
CA VAL A 50 15.26 11.46 12.14
C VAL A 50 15.60 11.98 10.76
N CYS A 51 16.21 11.13 9.93
CA CYS A 51 16.24 11.31 8.50
C CYS A 51 14.93 10.71 7.95
N TYR A 52 14.13 11.55 7.31
CA TYR A 52 12.76 11.23 6.95
C TYR A 52 12.60 11.05 5.46
N GLY A 53 11.93 9.97 5.06
CA GLY A 53 11.46 9.73 3.70
C GLY A 53 9.96 9.40 3.68
N MET A 54 9.34 9.63 2.54
CA MET A 54 7.92 9.36 2.30
C MET A 54 7.58 7.88 2.56
N GLY A 55 6.41 7.64 3.16
CA GLY A 55 5.88 6.28 3.32
C GLY A 55 6.59 5.42 4.36
N GLY A 56 7.35 6.01 5.27
CA GLY A 56 7.99 5.26 6.35
C GLY A 56 9.43 4.83 6.07
N GLN A 57 10.12 5.53 5.16
CA GLN A 57 11.56 5.39 4.98
C GLN A 57 12.23 6.26 6.06
N LEU A 58 12.54 5.68 7.22
CA LEU A 58 13.04 6.45 8.35
C LEU A 58 14.41 5.92 8.81
N VAL A 59 15.28 6.84 9.23
CA VAL A 59 16.43 6.54 10.07
C VAL A 59 16.23 7.31 11.38
N ILE A 60 15.75 6.62 12.40
CA ILE A 60 15.49 7.18 13.72
C ILE A 60 16.75 7.00 14.56
N VAL A 61 17.36 8.09 15.00
CA VAL A 61 18.58 8.08 15.81
C VAL A 61 18.22 8.54 17.22
N LEU A 62 18.54 7.72 18.20
CA LEU A 62 18.26 7.92 19.62
C LEU A 62 19.57 7.83 20.42
N PRO A 63 20.35 8.93 20.53
CA PRO A 63 21.68 8.92 21.14
C PRO A 63 21.68 8.47 22.60
N ASP A 64 20.66 8.81 23.39
CA ASP A 64 20.55 8.42 24.79
C ASP A 64 20.40 6.90 24.99
N TYR A 65 20.03 6.18 23.93
CA TYR A 65 19.90 4.72 23.92
C TYR A 65 21.00 4.02 23.12
N ASP A 66 21.96 4.78 22.58
CA ASP A 66 22.97 4.26 21.62
C ASP A 66 22.33 3.45 20.48
N MET A 67 21.17 3.93 19.98
CA MET A 67 20.31 3.20 19.06
C MET A 67 20.08 3.93 17.74
N ILE A 68 20.13 3.19 16.64
CA ILE A 68 19.65 3.61 15.33
C ILE A 68 18.63 2.58 14.85
N CYS A 69 17.41 3.05 14.55
CA CYS A 69 16.38 2.22 13.95
C CYS A 69 16.17 2.67 12.49
N VAL A 70 16.31 1.72 11.56
CA VAL A 70 16.09 1.96 10.14
C VAL A 70 14.85 1.20 9.70
N THR A 71 13.93 1.91 9.04
CA THR A 71 12.72 1.29 8.50
C THR A 71 12.58 1.53 7.00
N THR A 72 12.01 0.54 6.32
CA THR A 72 11.49 0.64 4.96
C THR A 72 10.05 0.13 4.99
N ALA A 73 9.10 1.00 4.66
CA ALA A 73 7.67 0.69 4.81
C ALA A 73 6.84 1.38 3.71
N ASP A 74 5.56 1.03 3.61
CA ASP A 74 4.55 1.80 2.90
C ASP A 74 3.42 2.14 3.85
N THR A 75 3.52 3.30 4.48
CA THR A 75 2.51 3.88 5.38
C THR A 75 1.60 4.88 4.67
N GLN A 76 1.71 5.04 3.36
CA GLN A 76 0.89 5.95 2.58
C GLN A 76 -0.59 5.51 2.64
N GLY A 77 -1.46 6.49 2.80
CA GLY A 77 -2.91 6.23 2.90
C GLY A 77 -3.39 5.56 4.18
N ILE A 78 -2.52 5.38 5.17
CA ILE A 78 -2.87 4.91 6.50
C ILE A 78 -3.03 6.14 7.41
N GLY A 79 -4.13 6.20 8.16
CA GLY A 79 -4.32 7.25 9.16
C GLY A 79 -3.21 7.21 10.21
N GLY A 80 -2.56 8.35 10.45
CA GLY A 80 -1.38 8.45 11.30
C GLY A 80 -0.04 8.17 10.60
N GLY A 81 -0.04 7.59 9.41
CA GLY A 81 1.16 7.44 8.58
C GLY A 81 2.37 6.88 9.33
N ASN A 82 3.47 7.62 9.34
CA ASN A 82 4.72 7.25 10.01
C ASN A 82 4.61 7.22 11.54
N GLN A 83 3.58 7.83 12.16
CA GLN A 83 3.41 7.82 13.61
C GLN A 83 3.38 6.40 14.19
N GLN A 84 2.79 5.44 13.46
CA GLN A 84 2.79 4.03 13.89
C GLN A 84 4.20 3.45 14.06
N ILE A 85 5.16 3.91 13.27
CA ILE A 85 6.56 3.45 13.37
C ILE A 85 7.19 4.05 14.61
N TYR A 86 6.97 5.36 14.87
CA TYR A 86 7.45 5.99 16.09
C TYR A 86 6.85 5.34 17.33
N ASP A 87 5.53 5.12 17.34
CA ASP A 87 4.82 4.48 18.45
C ASP A 87 5.39 3.08 18.71
N ALA A 88 5.61 2.28 17.68
CA ALA A 88 6.21 0.95 17.82
C ALA A 88 7.63 1.01 18.41
N VAL A 89 8.47 1.95 17.98
CA VAL A 89 9.80 2.14 18.53
C VAL A 89 9.73 2.59 19.99
N TYR A 90 8.86 3.56 20.29
CA TYR A 90 8.82 4.20 21.60
C TYR A 90 8.10 3.36 22.66
N GLU A 91 7.10 2.60 22.28
CA GLU A 91 6.27 1.84 23.21
C GLU A 91 6.67 0.36 23.30
N GLU A 92 7.15 -0.22 22.17
CA GLU A 92 7.42 -1.66 22.10
C GLU A 92 8.92 -2.01 22.09
N ILE A 93 9.82 -1.03 21.85
CA ILE A 93 11.28 -1.30 21.81
C ILE A 93 11.97 -0.62 22.98
N LEU A 94 11.85 0.72 23.12
CA LEU A 94 12.60 1.48 24.12
C LEU A 94 12.42 0.99 25.55
N PRO A 95 11.24 0.57 26.02
CA PRO A 95 11.06 0.11 27.40
C PRO A 95 11.84 -1.18 27.73
N TYR A 96 12.28 -1.91 26.72
CA TYR A 96 12.97 -3.20 26.87
C TYR A 96 14.46 -3.12 26.59
N ILE A 97 14.99 -1.93 26.28
CA ILE A 97 16.44 -1.74 26.12
C ILE A 97 17.09 -1.82 27.49
N GLN A 98 18.19 -2.57 27.58
CA GLN A 98 18.97 -2.76 28.80
C GLN A 98 20.48 -2.66 28.47
N GLU A 99 21.29 -2.32 29.49
CA GLU A 99 22.74 -2.15 29.33
C GLU A 99 23.46 -3.48 29.00
N GLU A 100 22.91 -4.60 29.48
CA GLU A 100 23.49 -5.92 29.22
C GLU A 100 22.90 -6.54 27.95
N ALA A 101 23.74 -7.27 27.23
CA ALA A 101 23.28 -8.02 26.06
C ALA A 101 22.23 -9.06 26.45
N LEU A 102 21.16 -9.14 25.66
CA LEU A 102 20.14 -10.17 25.87
C LEU A 102 20.74 -11.56 25.74
N PRO A 103 20.34 -12.52 26.61
CA PRO A 103 20.82 -13.88 26.51
C PRO A 103 20.34 -14.53 25.20
N VAL A 104 21.29 -14.97 24.38
CA VAL A 104 20.98 -15.65 23.13
C VAL A 104 21.23 -17.15 23.31
N THR A 105 20.17 -17.93 23.18
CA THR A 105 20.25 -19.40 23.14
C THR A 105 19.99 -19.90 21.73
N SER A 106 20.37 -21.14 21.42
CA SER A 106 20.04 -21.76 20.13
C SER A 106 18.53 -21.80 19.88
N GLN A 107 17.71 -21.97 20.94
CA GLN A 107 16.26 -21.97 20.83
C GLN A 107 15.73 -20.58 20.50
N THR A 108 16.20 -19.52 21.19
CA THR A 108 15.75 -18.16 20.90
C THR A 108 16.14 -17.71 19.49
N MET A 109 17.29 -18.14 18.98
CA MET A 109 17.69 -17.88 17.60
C MET A 109 16.80 -18.61 16.59
N TYR A 110 16.49 -19.88 16.87
CA TYR A 110 15.59 -20.66 16.02
C TYR A 110 14.19 -20.03 15.96
N ASP A 111 13.63 -19.67 17.12
CA ASP A 111 12.30 -19.05 17.22
C ASP A 111 12.26 -17.71 16.48
N TYR A 112 13.31 -16.91 16.60
CA TYR A 112 13.45 -15.64 15.89
C TYR A 112 13.52 -15.84 14.37
N GLU A 113 14.36 -16.76 13.89
CA GLU A 113 14.48 -17.06 12.47
C GLU A 113 13.17 -17.60 11.88
N ASP A 114 12.47 -18.47 12.62
CA ASP A 114 11.17 -19.01 12.20
C ASP A 114 10.11 -17.90 12.13
N TYR A 115 10.09 -17.01 13.13
CA TYR A 115 9.24 -15.84 13.12
C TYR A 115 9.52 -14.93 11.91
N ILE A 116 10.79 -14.59 11.64
CA ILE A 116 11.17 -13.78 10.48
C ILE A 116 10.73 -14.44 9.16
N ARG A 117 10.92 -15.75 9.02
CA ARG A 117 10.46 -16.48 7.83
C ARG A 117 8.94 -16.50 7.68
N SER A 118 8.20 -16.39 8.78
CA SER A 118 6.74 -16.33 8.77
C SER A 118 6.17 -14.97 8.33
N LEU A 119 6.99 -13.90 8.43
CA LEU A 119 6.57 -12.56 8.02
C LEU A 119 6.38 -12.49 6.51
N CYS A 120 5.18 -12.17 6.10
CA CYS A 120 4.83 -12.01 4.70
C CYS A 120 3.78 -10.91 4.53
N MET A 121 3.73 -10.33 3.34
CA MET A 121 2.65 -9.44 2.97
C MET A 121 1.34 -10.25 2.91
N MET A 122 0.33 -9.81 3.63
CA MET A 122 -0.96 -10.51 3.69
C MET A 122 -1.84 -10.13 2.50
N PRO A 123 -2.48 -11.11 1.84
CA PRO A 123 -3.52 -10.84 0.87
C PRO A 123 -4.74 -10.22 1.54
N LEU A 124 -5.59 -9.59 0.75
CA LEU A 124 -6.91 -9.15 1.22
C LEU A 124 -7.68 -10.36 1.78
N ASN A 125 -8.16 -10.22 3.02
CA ASN A 125 -8.89 -11.28 3.72
C ASN A 125 -10.36 -10.88 3.88
N PRO A 126 -11.31 -11.76 3.51
CA PRO A 126 -12.73 -11.55 3.73
C PRO A 126 -13.13 -11.21 5.17
N GLN A 127 -12.35 -11.69 6.14
CA GLN A 127 -12.61 -11.43 7.57
C GLN A 127 -12.20 -10.03 8.02
N SER A 128 -11.31 -9.36 7.30
CA SER A 128 -10.88 -7.99 7.60
C SER A 128 -11.75 -6.93 6.94
N ALA A 129 -12.54 -7.29 5.94
CA ALA A 129 -13.61 -6.44 5.44
C ALA A 129 -14.71 -6.42 6.50
N ALA A 130 -15.05 -5.22 7.04
CA ALA A 130 -16.14 -5.07 7.99
C ALA A 130 -17.38 -5.84 7.49
N PRO A 131 -18.10 -6.57 8.34
CA PRO A 131 -19.22 -7.40 7.93
C PRO A 131 -20.39 -6.51 7.50
N ALA A 132 -20.32 -5.96 6.29
CA ALA A 132 -21.48 -5.45 5.61
C ALA A 132 -22.21 -6.66 5.02
N HIS A 133 -23.13 -7.19 5.80
CA HIS A 133 -24.15 -8.14 5.35
C HIS A 133 -23.72 -9.40 4.59
N GLY A 134 -23.53 -10.49 5.33
CA GLY A 134 -23.74 -11.84 4.79
C GLY A 134 -22.52 -12.50 4.15
N LYS A 135 -22.50 -13.76 4.27
CA LYS A 135 -21.58 -14.81 3.83
C LYS A 135 -20.78 -14.47 2.55
N ASN A 136 -19.47 -14.32 2.69
CA ASN A 136 -18.48 -14.21 1.60
C ASN A 136 -18.34 -15.53 0.80
N THR A 137 -19.44 -16.10 0.35
CA THR A 137 -19.43 -17.21 -0.60
C THR A 137 -19.89 -16.71 -1.94
N PHE A 138 -18.92 -16.52 -2.86
CA PHE A 138 -19.21 -16.29 -4.27
C PHE A 138 -20.17 -17.36 -4.76
N THR A 139 -21.24 -16.93 -5.35
CA THR A 139 -22.01 -17.86 -6.16
C THR A 139 -21.37 -17.92 -7.56
N LEU A 140 -21.15 -19.13 -8.06
CA LEU A 140 -20.75 -19.38 -9.45
C LEU A 140 -21.56 -18.55 -10.45
N LYS A 141 -22.83 -18.26 -10.13
CA LYS A 141 -23.72 -17.45 -10.96
C LYS A 141 -23.25 -16.00 -11.10
N GLN A 142 -22.71 -15.39 -10.03
CA GLN A 142 -22.21 -14.01 -10.05
C GLN A 142 -20.95 -13.90 -10.88
N ILE A 143 -20.02 -14.84 -10.71
CA ILE A 143 -18.79 -14.87 -11.50
C ILE A 143 -19.10 -15.14 -12.96
N SER A 144 -19.95 -16.09 -13.27
CA SER A 144 -20.33 -16.43 -14.66
C SER A 144 -20.96 -15.25 -15.41
N ALA A 145 -21.64 -14.36 -14.70
CA ALA A 145 -22.29 -13.20 -15.31
C ALA A 145 -21.30 -12.12 -15.78
N VAL A 146 -20.12 -12.06 -15.16
CA VAL A 146 -19.12 -11.01 -15.41
C VAL A 146 -17.80 -11.54 -15.97
N ASN A 147 -17.59 -12.85 -15.96
CA ASN A 147 -16.36 -13.49 -16.40
C ASN A 147 -16.14 -13.29 -17.90
N ASP A 148 -14.99 -12.72 -18.27
CA ASP A 148 -14.61 -12.38 -19.65
C ASP A 148 -15.56 -11.39 -20.37
N VAL A 149 -16.45 -10.72 -19.64
CA VAL A 149 -17.32 -9.70 -20.21
C VAL A 149 -16.55 -8.39 -20.28
N PHE A 150 -16.50 -7.80 -21.49
CA PHE A 150 -15.90 -6.47 -21.67
C PHE A 150 -16.94 -5.38 -21.50
N PHE A 151 -16.63 -4.41 -20.62
CA PHE A 151 -17.43 -3.23 -20.36
C PHE A 151 -16.73 -2.01 -20.96
N GLU A 152 -17.32 -1.43 -21.99
CA GLU A 152 -16.80 -0.27 -22.71
C GLU A 152 -17.10 1.02 -21.95
N THR A 153 -16.12 1.91 -21.82
CA THR A 153 -16.28 3.20 -21.15
C THR A 153 -17.31 4.05 -21.90
N ALA A 154 -18.35 4.45 -21.18
CA ALA A 154 -19.41 5.27 -21.75
C ALA A 154 -18.96 6.71 -21.92
N LYS A 155 -19.16 7.28 -23.10
CA LYS A 155 -18.85 8.72 -23.38
C LYS A 155 -19.67 9.67 -22.51
N ASN A 156 -20.87 9.25 -22.10
CA ASN A 156 -21.77 10.01 -21.22
C ASN A 156 -22.34 9.06 -20.17
N ALA A 157 -21.99 9.25 -18.91
CA ALA A 157 -22.68 8.58 -17.82
C ALA A 157 -24.14 9.07 -17.76
N PRO A 158 -25.12 8.20 -17.49
CA PRO A 158 -26.48 8.62 -17.25
C PRO A 158 -26.52 9.63 -16.10
N ALA A 159 -27.23 10.75 -16.28
CA ALA A 159 -27.33 11.80 -15.26
C ALA A 159 -27.88 11.32 -13.91
N SER A 160 -28.51 10.13 -13.89
CA SER A 160 -29.07 9.50 -12.71
C SER A 160 -28.08 8.61 -11.92
N SER A 161 -26.94 8.28 -12.50
CA SER A 161 -26.01 7.28 -11.90
C SER A 161 -24.83 7.90 -11.16
N LEU A 162 -24.43 9.13 -11.51
CA LEU A 162 -23.32 9.82 -10.85
C LEU A 162 -23.62 11.31 -10.69
N PRO A 163 -23.33 11.91 -9.53
CA PRO A 163 -23.65 13.32 -9.26
C PRO A 163 -22.78 14.30 -10.07
N PHE A 164 -21.72 13.84 -10.72
CA PHE A 164 -20.78 14.69 -11.47
C PHE A 164 -20.35 14.05 -12.79
N PRO A 165 -20.02 14.86 -13.82
CA PRO A 165 -19.37 14.36 -15.02
C PRO A 165 -18.08 13.63 -14.64
N GLN A 166 -17.89 12.44 -15.20
CA GLN A 166 -16.68 11.65 -14.94
C GLN A 166 -15.74 11.81 -16.14
N PRO A 167 -14.72 12.68 -16.02
CA PRO A 167 -13.75 12.83 -17.08
C PRO A 167 -12.94 11.52 -17.22
N ASN A 168 -12.67 11.15 -18.46
CA ASN A 168 -11.75 10.07 -18.81
C ASN A 168 -10.49 10.66 -19.48
N PRO A 169 -9.66 11.40 -18.74
CA PRO A 169 -8.51 12.11 -19.31
C PRO A 169 -7.43 11.18 -19.82
N TRP A 170 -7.42 9.92 -19.35
CA TRP A 170 -6.42 8.91 -19.69
C TRP A 170 -6.85 7.99 -20.84
N GLY A 171 -8.06 8.18 -21.37
CA GLY A 171 -8.53 7.47 -22.55
C GLY A 171 -8.77 5.97 -22.33
N TYR A 172 -9.28 5.57 -21.15
CA TYR A 172 -9.69 4.19 -20.95
C TYR A 172 -10.80 3.79 -21.90
N ASP A 173 -10.59 2.73 -22.68
CA ASP A 173 -11.61 2.18 -23.57
C ASP A 173 -12.61 1.31 -22.81
N GLY A 174 -12.14 0.56 -21.81
CA GLY A 174 -13.00 -0.30 -21.00
C GLY A 174 -12.24 -1.28 -20.12
N PHE A 175 -13.01 -2.15 -19.48
CA PHE A 175 -12.53 -3.09 -18.46
C PHE A 175 -13.17 -4.47 -18.64
N SER A 176 -12.43 -5.52 -18.30
CA SER A 176 -12.96 -6.88 -18.10
C SER A 176 -12.23 -7.59 -16.97
N VAL A 177 -12.86 -8.60 -16.41
CA VAL A 177 -12.24 -9.49 -15.41
C VAL A 177 -12.42 -10.93 -15.85
N ARG A 178 -11.32 -11.68 -15.86
CA ARG A 178 -11.33 -13.13 -16.05
C ARG A 178 -10.95 -13.80 -14.74
N PHE A 179 -11.74 -14.76 -14.31
CA PHE A 179 -11.45 -15.61 -13.16
C PHE A 179 -10.91 -16.96 -13.61
N ILE A 180 -9.90 -17.46 -12.90
CA ILE A 180 -9.18 -18.70 -13.21
C ILE A 180 -9.42 -19.69 -12.08
N SER A 181 -9.92 -20.88 -12.44
CA SER A 181 -10.01 -22.01 -11.53
C SER A 181 -8.75 -22.87 -11.61
N PRO A 182 -8.23 -23.38 -10.48
CA PRO A 182 -7.05 -24.23 -10.49
C PRO A 182 -7.27 -25.58 -11.19
N THR A 183 -8.50 -26.08 -11.22
CA THR A 183 -8.88 -27.30 -11.96
C THR A 183 -10.30 -27.16 -12.48
N GLU A 184 -10.63 -27.85 -13.57
CA GLU A 184 -12.00 -27.89 -14.13
C GLU A 184 -13.01 -28.54 -13.16
N GLU A 185 -12.53 -29.34 -12.21
CA GLU A 185 -13.35 -30.05 -11.23
C GLU A 185 -13.68 -29.23 -9.97
N THR A 186 -12.89 -28.18 -9.69
CA THR A 186 -13.11 -27.31 -8.53
C THR A 186 -13.83 -26.02 -8.95
N ASN A 187 -15.04 -25.84 -8.47
CA ASN A 187 -15.79 -24.59 -8.61
C ASN A 187 -15.20 -23.43 -7.76
N ALA A 188 -13.92 -23.52 -7.37
CA ALA A 188 -13.23 -22.52 -6.55
C ALA A 188 -12.27 -21.73 -7.42
N PHE A 189 -12.52 -20.44 -7.57
CA PHE A 189 -11.59 -19.54 -8.24
C PHE A 189 -10.51 -19.10 -7.24
N SER A 190 -9.25 -19.23 -7.64
CA SER A 190 -8.10 -18.83 -6.81
C SER A 190 -7.41 -17.58 -7.33
N GLU A 191 -7.69 -17.19 -8.56
CA GLU A 191 -7.01 -16.11 -9.28
C GLU A 191 -7.96 -15.34 -10.17
N GLY A 192 -7.58 -14.11 -10.51
CA GLY A 192 -8.22 -13.33 -11.54
C GLY A 192 -7.22 -12.49 -12.33
N ILE A 193 -7.67 -12.04 -13.48
CA ILE A 193 -6.97 -11.09 -14.35
C ILE A 193 -7.90 -9.91 -14.57
N LEU A 194 -7.51 -8.75 -14.06
CA LEU A 194 -8.12 -7.48 -14.45
C LEU A 194 -7.47 -7.03 -15.75
N THR A 195 -8.28 -6.82 -16.78
CA THR A 195 -7.84 -6.23 -18.05
C THR A 195 -8.47 -4.85 -18.18
N PHE A 196 -7.69 -3.85 -18.52
CA PHE A 196 -8.16 -2.55 -18.97
C PHE A 196 -7.45 -2.17 -20.28
N SER A 197 -8.11 -1.36 -21.10
CA SER A 197 -7.55 -0.91 -22.36
C SER A 197 -7.46 0.60 -22.42
N ILE A 198 -6.38 1.11 -22.99
CA ILE A 198 -6.15 2.52 -23.29
C ILE A 198 -5.69 2.60 -24.74
N GLU A 199 -6.37 3.40 -25.57
CA GLU A 199 -6.06 3.54 -27.01
C GLU A 199 -6.00 2.15 -27.70
N GLU A 200 -6.97 1.30 -27.45
CA GLU A 200 -7.09 -0.08 -27.96
C GLU A 200 -5.98 -1.04 -27.50
N ARG A 201 -5.07 -0.59 -26.66
CA ARG A 201 -3.99 -1.41 -26.10
C ARG A 201 -4.41 -2.03 -24.78
N PRO A 202 -4.46 -3.37 -24.67
CA PRO A 202 -4.83 -4.05 -23.44
C PRO A 202 -3.65 -4.11 -22.45
N TYR A 203 -3.99 -3.95 -21.17
CA TYR A 203 -3.10 -4.09 -20.01
C TYR A 203 -3.70 -5.07 -19.02
N HIS A 204 -2.86 -5.88 -18.37
CA HIS A 204 -3.31 -6.96 -17.50
C HIS A 204 -2.70 -6.87 -16.13
N ILE A 205 -3.51 -7.06 -15.10
CA ILE A 205 -3.09 -7.19 -13.70
C ILE A 205 -3.61 -8.54 -13.18
N HIS A 206 -2.70 -9.44 -12.85
CA HIS A 206 -3.04 -10.71 -12.21
C HIS A 206 -3.20 -10.48 -10.70
N PHE A 207 -4.23 -11.03 -10.11
CA PHE A 207 -4.48 -10.94 -8.67
C PHE A 207 -4.93 -12.28 -8.10
N GLY A 208 -4.59 -12.55 -6.84
CA GLY A 208 -5.04 -13.72 -6.12
C GLY A 208 -6.34 -13.49 -5.36
N LEU A 209 -7.12 -14.54 -5.17
CA LEU A 209 -8.27 -14.58 -4.26
C LEU A 209 -7.85 -15.39 -3.03
N GLY A 210 -7.57 -14.69 -1.90
CA GLY A 210 -6.98 -15.29 -0.71
C GLY A 210 -5.47 -15.59 -0.80
N SER A 211 -4.81 -15.12 -1.85
CA SER A 211 -3.36 -15.20 -2.05
C SER A 211 -2.87 -13.92 -2.74
N LEU A 212 -1.55 -13.73 -2.82
CA LEU A 212 -0.94 -12.67 -3.62
C LEU A 212 -0.47 -13.24 -4.95
N LYS A 213 -0.70 -12.51 -6.04
CA LYS A 213 -0.08 -12.74 -7.34
C LYS A 213 0.90 -11.62 -7.65
N THR A 214 2.06 -12.00 -8.14
CA THR A 214 3.12 -11.06 -8.53
C THR A 214 3.20 -10.93 -10.04
N GLY A 215 3.71 -9.79 -10.50
CA GLY A 215 3.89 -9.53 -11.91
C GLY A 215 4.58 -8.19 -12.16
N LYS A 216 4.51 -7.74 -13.42
CA LYS A 216 4.95 -6.41 -13.83
C LYS A 216 3.75 -5.48 -13.98
N PHE A 217 3.74 -4.40 -13.19
CA PHE A 217 2.66 -3.41 -13.24
C PHE A 217 2.63 -2.72 -14.60
N PRO A 218 1.48 -2.73 -15.28
CA PRO A 218 1.37 -2.17 -16.62
C PRO A 218 1.80 -0.70 -16.67
N ILE A 219 2.24 -0.24 -17.86
CA ILE A 219 2.72 1.11 -18.14
C ILE A 219 4.10 1.38 -17.51
N TYR A 220 4.28 1.08 -16.22
CA TYR A 220 5.49 1.38 -15.44
C TYR A 220 6.52 0.25 -15.42
N ASN A 221 6.12 -0.98 -15.74
CA ASN A 221 6.97 -2.18 -15.69
C ASN A 221 7.63 -2.45 -14.32
N MET A 222 7.03 -1.94 -13.24
CA MET A 222 7.45 -2.16 -11.86
C MET A 222 6.94 -3.50 -11.33
N ASN A 223 7.64 -4.11 -10.40
CA ASN A 223 7.16 -5.30 -9.72
C ASN A 223 5.96 -4.96 -8.84
N TYR A 224 4.97 -5.86 -8.82
CA TYR A 224 3.81 -5.72 -7.95
C TYR A 224 3.42 -7.04 -7.29
N ALA A 225 2.64 -6.93 -6.21
CA ALA A 225 1.89 -8.02 -5.62
C ALA A 225 0.43 -7.59 -5.46
N ALA A 226 -0.52 -8.41 -5.92
CA ALA A 226 -1.93 -8.06 -5.94
C ALA A 226 -2.82 -9.16 -5.39
N SER A 227 -3.88 -8.75 -4.71
CA SER A 227 -4.99 -9.62 -4.31
C SER A 227 -6.32 -8.93 -4.52
N GLY A 228 -7.36 -9.73 -4.65
CA GLY A 228 -8.73 -9.28 -4.82
C GLY A 228 -9.67 -9.92 -3.80
N ILE A 229 -10.73 -9.20 -3.50
CA ILE A 229 -11.80 -9.65 -2.63
C ILE A 229 -13.12 -9.04 -3.10
N TRP A 230 -14.19 -9.78 -2.97
CA TRP A 230 -15.49 -9.20 -3.15
C TRP A 230 -15.96 -8.54 -1.85
N LEU A 231 -16.31 -7.29 -1.89
CA LEU A 231 -16.84 -6.57 -0.73
C LEU A 231 -18.34 -6.84 -0.55
N THR A 232 -19.04 -7.01 -1.67
CA THR A 232 -20.48 -7.34 -1.73
C THR A 232 -20.73 -8.33 -2.84
N ASP A 233 -21.98 -8.72 -3.04
CA ASP A 233 -22.38 -9.66 -4.11
C ASP A 233 -22.05 -9.17 -5.53
N ASN A 234 -21.81 -7.90 -5.72
CA ASN A 234 -21.55 -7.31 -7.03
C ASN A 234 -20.35 -6.37 -7.06
N THR A 235 -19.58 -6.25 -5.99
CA THR A 235 -18.45 -5.33 -5.91
C THR A 235 -17.15 -6.07 -5.62
N LEU A 236 -16.29 -6.15 -6.63
CA LEU A 236 -14.93 -6.67 -6.53
C LEU A 236 -13.96 -5.54 -6.18
N TYR A 237 -13.12 -5.75 -5.19
CA TYR A 237 -12.04 -4.85 -4.82
C TYR A 237 -10.70 -5.53 -5.04
N ILE A 238 -9.80 -4.86 -5.75
CA ILE A 238 -8.45 -5.34 -6.05
C ILE A 238 -7.46 -4.31 -5.52
N LYS A 239 -6.50 -4.77 -4.72
CA LYS A 239 -5.39 -3.97 -4.25
C LYS A 239 -4.09 -4.48 -4.87
N VAL A 240 -3.36 -3.56 -5.48
CA VAL A 240 -2.06 -3.80 -6.10
C VAL A 240 -1.01 -3.03 -5.31
N HIS A 241 -0.12 -3.74 -4.65
CA HIS A 241 1.05 -3.16 -3.98
C HIS A 241 2.20 -3.08 -4.97
N ILE A 242 2.80 -1.92 -5.12
CA ILE A 242 4.05 -1.74 -5.88
C ILE A 242 5.21 -2.12 -4.94
N ILE A 243 6.06 -3.03 -5.39
CA ILE A 243 7.17 -3.60 -4.62
C ILE A 243 8.49 -3.50 -5.41
N ASP A 244 8.77 -2.30 -5.88
CA ASP A 244 9.92 -2.00 -6.74
C ASP A 244 10.66 -0.73 -6.24
N SER A 245 11.26 0.03 -7.14
CA SER A 245 11.94 1.30 -6.87
C SER A 245 11.02 2.41 -6.39
N SER A 246 9.72 2.32 -6.65
CA SER A 246 8.69 3.13 -6.02
C SER A 246 7.88 2.29 -5.04
N ILE A 247 7.26 2.97 -4.08
CA ILE A 247 6.35 2.38 -3.10
C ILE A 247 4.95 2.94 -3.30
N GLY A 248 3.95 2.24 -2.82
CA GLY A 248 2.57 2.68 -2.86
C GLY A 248 1.63 1.59 -3.33
N SER A 249 0.38 1.94 -3.48
CA SER A 249 -0.62 0.99 -3.96
C SER A 249 -1.63 1.63 -4.89
N VAL A 250 -2.15 0.80 -5.79
CA VAL A 250 -3.26 1.13 -6.70
C VAL A 250 -4.44 0.23 -6.38
N HIS A 251 -5.59 0.82 -6.27
CA HIS A 251 -6.81 0.15 -5.86
C HIS A 251 -7.87 0.28 -6.95
N PHE A 252 -8.52 -0.83 -7.26
CA PHE A 252 -9.67 -0.88 -8.17
C PHE A 252 -10.88 -1.41 -7.40
N GLN A 253 -11.97 -0.69 -7.46
CA GLN A 253 -13.27 -1.17 -7.01
C GLN A 253 -14.19 -1.22 -8.22
N LEU A 254 -14.64 -2.43 -8.55
CA LEU A 254 -15.50 -2.73 -9.68
C LEU A 254 -16.88 -3.12 -9.18
N SER A 255 -17.86 -2.26 -9.41
CA SER A 255 -19.25 -2.52 -9.02
C SER A 255 -20.06 -2.87 -10.26
N PHE A 256 -20.45 -4.14 -10.39
CA PHE A 256 -21.15 -4.69 -11.54
C PHE A 256 -22.67 -4.53 -11.36
N GLY A 257 -23.31 -3.91 -12.35
CA GLY A 257 -24.76 -3.97 -12.56
C GLY A 257 -25.15 -5.10 -13.50
N GLU A 258 -26.38 -5.08 -14.01
CA GLU A 258 -26.86 -6.09 -14.98
C GLU A 258 -26.17 -5.92 -16.34
N ASP A 259 -26.12 -4.67 -16.85
CA ASP A 259 -25.55 -4.32 -18.16
C ASP A 259 -24.49 -3.21 -18.05
N ASP A 260 -24.02 -2.90 -16.85
CA ASP A 260 -23.05 -1.86 -16.63
C ASP A 260 -22.00 -2.21 -15.57
N LEU A 261 -20.98 -1.38 -15.51
CA LEU A 261 -19.88 -1.48 -14.55
C LEU A 261 -19.48 -0.06 -14.14
N THR A 262 -19.42 0.18 -12.85
CA THR A 262 -18.75 1.37 -12.31
C THR A 262 -17.37 0.97 -11.79
N VAL A 263 -16.34 1.64 -12.27
CA VAL A 263 -14.95 1.46 -11.84
C VAL A 263 -14.54 2.68 -11.03
N PHE A 264 -14.19 2.46 -9.78
CA PHE A 264 -13.51 3.44 -8.96
C PHE A 264 -12.05 3.04 -8.82
N MET A 265 -11.16 3.97 -9.15
CA MET A 265 -9.71 3.79 -9.01
C MET A 265 -9.17 4.78 -8.00
N ARG A 266 -8.25 4.33 -7.17
CA ARG A 266 -7.55 5.16 -6.19
C ARG A 266 -6.10 4.73 -6.11
N LYS A 267 -5.20 5.69 -6.18
CA LYS A 267 -3.81 5.49 -5.81
C LYS A 267 -3.55 5.90 -4.36
N GLN A 268 -2.62 5.25 -3.71
CA GLN A 268 -2.03 5.64 -2.44
C GLN A 268 -0.53 5.81 -2.64
N GLU A 269 -0.18 6.88 -3.31
CA GLU A 269 1.16 7.32 -3.66
C GLU A 269 1.05 8.79 -4.09
N GLU A 270 2.05 9.62 -3.77
CA GLU A 270 1.90 11.06 -3.91
C GLU A 270 2.24 11.58 -5.31
N THR A 271 3.18 10.96 -6.01
CA THR A 271 3.80 11.52 -7.22
C THR A 271 3.48 10.80 -8.52
N MET A 272 3.23 9.48 -8.46
CA MET A 272 3.03 8.60 -9.62
C MET A 272 1.59 8.08 -9.70
N PHE A 273 1.30 7.26 -10.72
CA PHE A 273 0.05 6.51 -10.89
C PHE A 273 -1.22 7.38 -10.98
N ASN A 274 -1.10 8.62 -11.46
CA ASN A 274 -2.21 9.58 -11.52
C ASN A 274 -3.36 9.09 -12.41
N GLU A 275 -3.06 8.26 -13.42
CA GLU A 275 -4.05 7.60 -14.30
C GLU A 275 -4.99 6.66 -13.53
N PHE A 276 -4.55 6.13 -12.39
CA PHE A 276 -5.35 5.24 -11.54
C PHE A 276 -6.09 6.02 -10.44
N SER A 277 -6.63 7.18 -10.77
CA SER A 277 -7.43 8.00 -9.85
C SER A 277 -8.69 8.48 -10.55
N GLY A 278 -9.85 8.13 -10.01
CA GLY A 278 -11.14 8.60 -10.54
C GLY A 278 -12.21 7.53 -10.62
N HIS A 279 -13.30 7.90 -11.27
CA HIS A 279 -14.44 7.02 -11.50
C HIS A 279 -14.73 6.95 -12.99
N LEU A 280 -15.08 5.76 -13.47
CA LEU A 280 -15.52 5.52 -14.82
C LEU A 280 -16.81 4.72 -14.80
N TYR A 281 -17.72 5.08 -15.69
CA TYR A 281 -18.93 4.32 -15.96
C TYR A 281 -18.79 3.62 -17.30
N CYS A 282 -19.04 2.33 -17.31
CA CYS A 282 -18.87 1.47 -18.47
C CYS A 282 -20.18 0.71 -18.74
N LYS A 283 -20.42 0.38 -20.01
CA LYS A 283 -21.53 -0.45 -20.44
C LYS A 283 -21.03 -1.76 -21.03
N LYS A 284 -21.79 -2.81 -20.80
CA LYS A 284 -21.54 -4.10 -21.39
C LYS A 284 -21.52 -3.99 -22.90
N ARG A 285 -20.46 -4.47 -23.51
CA ARG A 285 -20.37 -4.54 -24.97
C ARG A 285 -21.27 -5.67 -25.47
N VAL A 286 -22.20 -5.33 -26.35
CA VAL A 286 -23.14 -6.27 -26.99
C VAL A 286 -22.47 -7.00 -28.13
#